data_a14adf84c90e063cd112192cfb7bcf17
#
_entry.id   a14adf84c90e063cd112192cfb7bcf17
#
_cell.length_a   1.000
_cell.length_b   1.000
_cell.length_c   1.000
_cell.angle_alpha   90.00
_cell.angle_beta   90.00
_cell.angle_gamma   90.00
#
_symmetry.space_group_name_H-M   'P 1'
#
loop_
_entity.id
_entity.type
_entity.pdbx_description
1 polymer ?
#
loop_
_entity_poly.entity_id
_entity_poly.type
_entity_poly.pdbx_seq_one_letter_code
_entity_poly.pdbx_strand_id
1 'polypeptide(L)'
;MNSSIIRFVLGYVLKMEAVLMLLPCIVAVLYREQTGFAYLLVAAVSMAFGILMTIKKPKSHVFYLKEGCVATALSWIFLSFFGALPFWISGEIPSLIDALFETVSGFTTTGSSILADVEALSHCALFWRSFTHWIGGMGVLVFLLAVIPLSGGSHINLMRAESPGPSVGKLVPKIKYTAQILYIIYFGMTIVEIVLLLISRMPAFDAITLSFGTAGTGGFGIKGDSLASYTALQQWIVTIFMILFGVNFNAYYLILFRKFKKALQMEEVRAYFAIIFVATAIITGSLVGGNMQFFDALRHAAFQVGSIITTTGYATVNFDAWSQTCRAILVLLMFVGACAGSTGGGIKVSRFIVMVKTMIKELNSYIHPKSVKKIKMDDKPIEHEVVRSINVYFITFMIIFVASVIAISFEGHDLVTNFTAIAATINNIGPGLSMVGPDCNFGFFSDFSKLVIIFDMLAGRLELFPLLILFHPAIWKELFTQKITMRRKKKF
;
A
#
# COMPACT_ATOMS: atom_id res chain seq x y z
N MET A 1 0.02 24.88 14.90
CA MET A 1 0.19 24.06 13.70
C MET A 1 0.33 24.95 12.45
N ASN A 2 1.25 24.64 11.55
CA ASN A 2 1.49 25.46 10.35
C ASN A 2 0.57 25.07 9.18
N SER A 3 -0.66 25.58 9.20
CA SER A 3 -1.66 25.28 8.15
C SER A 3 -1.28 25.77 6.75
N SER A 4 -0.37 26.76 6.65
CA SER A 4 0.06 27.32 5.35
C SER A 4 0.95 26.34 4.59
N ILE A 5 1.79 25.56 5.29
CA ILE A 5 2.64 24.56 4.66
C ILE A 5 1.85 23.32 4.29
N ILE A 6 0.87 22.90 5.13
CA ILE A 6 -0.02 21.78 4.81
C ILE A 6 -0.79 22.08 3.52
N ARG A 7 -1.43 23.25 3.43
CA ARG A 7 -2.11 23.70 2.21
C ARG A 7 -1.20 23.69 0.98
N PHE A 8 0.04 24.14 1.14
CA PHE A 8 1.03 24.20 0.06
C PHE A 8 1.40 22.81 -0.43
N VAL A 9 1.63 21.85 0.48
CA VAL A 9 1.89 20.44 0.15
C VAL A 9 0.70 19.82 -0.59
N LEU A 10 -0.52 19.98 -0.06
CA LEU A 10 -1.74 19.49 -0.71
C LEU A 10 -1.92 20.04 -2.13
N GLY A 11 -1.63 21.33 -2.32
CA GLY A 11 -1.70 21.94 -3.65
C GLY A 11 -0.69 21.33 -4.64
N TYR A 12 0.49 20.93 -4.20
CA TYR A 12 1.45 20.22 -5.05
C TYR A 12 1.03 18.78 -5.34
N VAL A 13 0.40 18.09 -4.37
CA VAL A 13 -0.17 16.75 -4.59
C VAL A 13 -1.22 16.80 -5.69
N LEU A 14 -2.16 17.75 -5.62
CA LEU A 14 -3.22 17.90 -6.64
C LEU A 14 -2.65 18.28 -8.03
N LYS A 15 -1.63 19.13 -8.09
CA LYS A 15 -0.96 19.44 -9.36
C LYS A 15 -0.28 18.22 -9.97
N MET A 16 0.37 17.41 -9.15
CA MET A 16 1.00 16.17 -9.57
C MET A 16 -0.06 15.21 -10.12
N GLU A 17 -1.14 14.99 -9.37
CA GLU A 17 -2.24 14.14 -9.77
C GLU A 17 -2.85 14.60 -11.10
N ALA A 18 -3.09 15.90 -11.26
CA ALA A 18 -3.60 16.48 -12.50
C ALA A 18 -2.71 16.17 -13.71
N VAL A 19 -1.39 16.24 -13.54
CA VAL A 19 -0.43 15.88 -14.62
C VAL A 19 -0.48 14.37 -14.89
N LEU A 20 -0.55 13.54 -13.87
CA LEU A 20 -0.59 12.08 -14.02
C LEU A 20 -1.90 11.60 -14.66
N MET A 21 -3.03 12.30 -14.42
CA MET A 21 -4.31 12.05 -15.10
C MET A 21 -4.29 12.31 -16.63
N LEU A 22 -3.27 12.97 -17.15
CA LEU A 22 -3.12 13.10 -18.59
C LEU A 22 -2.73 11.77 -19.27
N LEU A 23 -2.12 10.83 -18.55
CA LEU A 23 -1.74 9.53 -19.11
C LEU A 23 -2.97 8.69 -19.49
N PRO A 24 -4.00 8.47 -18.63
CA PRO A 24 -5.23 7.84 -19.06
C PRO A 24 -5.95 8.59 -20.20
N CYS A 25 -5.83 9.92 -20.29
CA CYS A 25 -6.35 10.65 -21.46
C CYS A 25 -5.65 10.25 -22.77
N ILE A 26 -4.33 9.99 -22.73
CA ILE A 26 -3.59 9.48 -23.91
C ILE A 26 -4.10 8.08 -24.28
N VAL A 27 -4.35 7.21 -23.29
CA VAL A 27 -4.94 5.89 -23.53
C VAL A 27 -6.32 6.01 -24.17
N ALA A 28 -7.19 6.91 -23.67
CA ALA A 28 -8.51 7.16 -24.25
C ALA A 28 -8.43 7.59 -25.73
N VAL A 29 -7.45 8.43 -26.09
CA VAL A 29 -7.22 8.83 -27.50
C VAL A 29 -6.79 7.64 -28.34
N LEU A 30 -5.89 6.78 -27.85
CA LEU A 30 -5.41 5.60 -28.55
C LEU A 30 -6.53 4.59 -28.83
N TYR A 31 -7.42 4.39 -27.88
CA TYR A 31 -8.57 3.46 -27.99
C TYR A 31 -9.85 4.16 -28.49
N ARG A 32 -9.82 5.47 -28.76
CA ARG A 32 -10.95 6.29 -29.25
C ARG A 32 -12.15 6.28 -28.29
N GLU A 33 -11.90 6.33 -27.00
CA GLU A 33 -12.90 6.32 -25.94
C GLU A 33 -13.30 7.75 -25.53
N GLN A 34 -14.57 7.98 -25.30
CA GLN A 34 -15.08 9.29 -24.87
C GLN A 34 -14.86 9.55 -23.37
N THR A 35 -14.67 8.50 -22.58
CA THR A 35 -14.45 8.57 -21.12
C THR A 35 -13.23 9.43 -20.76
N GLY A 36 -12.26 9.58 -21.67
CA GLY A 36 -11.10 10.45 -21.50
C GLY A 36 -11.43 11.91 -21.22
N PHE A 37 -12.61 12.41 -21.64
CA PHE A 37 -13.04 13.77 -21.32
C PHE A 37 -13.30 13.98 -19.83
N ALA A 38 -13.81 12.97 -19.12
CA ALA A 38 -14.00 13.04 -17.67
C ALA A 38 -12.65 13.19 -16.95
N TYR A 39 -11.62 12.42 -17.36
CA TYR A 39 -10.27 12.54 -16.83
C TYR A 39 -9.64 13.90 -17.10
N LEU A 40 -9.80 14.43 -18.32
CA LEU A 40 -9.30 15.76 -18.68
C LEU A 40 -9.98 16.87 -17.87
N LEU A 41 -11.30 16.79 -17.67
CA LEU A 41 -12.05 17.74 -16.86
C LEU A 41 -11.55 17.73 -15.41
N VAL A 42 -11.44 16.55 -14.80
CA VAL A 42 -10.96 16.41 -13.41
C VAL A 42 -9.50 16.84 -13.29
N ALA A 43 -8.64 16.54 -14.26
CA ALA A 43 -7.27 17.04 -14.30
C ALA A 43 -7.21 18.58 -14.29
N ALA A 44 -8.07 19.25 -15.10
CA ALA A 44 -8.15 20.70 -15.13
C ALA A 44 -8.63 21.27 -13.78
N VAL A 45 -9.66 20.67 -13.17
CA VAL A 45 -10.19 21.07 -11.86
C VAL A 45 -9.12 20.86 -10.76
N SER A 46 -8.48 19.70 -10.70
CA SER A 46 -7.41 19.40 -9.74
C SER A 46 -6.23 20.36 -9.89
N MET A 47 -5.85 20.70 -11.13
CA MET A 47 -4.81 21.69 -11.41
C MET A 47 -5.22 23.07 -10.91
N ALA A 48 -6.45 23.51 -11.16
CA ALA A 48 -6.96 24.81 -10.70
C ALA A 48 -6.94 24.89 -9.17
N PHE A 49 -7.46 23.88 -8.47
CA PHE A 49 -7.40 23.80 -7.00
C PHE A 49 -5.95 23.79 -6.50
N GLY A 50 -5.07 23.00 -7.12
CA GLY A 50 -3.64 22.94 -6.79
C GLY A 50 -2.94 24.29 -6.96
N ILE A 51 -3.24 25.04 -8.01
CA ILE A 51 -2.73 26.40 -8.21
C ILE A 51 -3.25 27.34 -7.11
N LEU A 52 -4.58 27.36 -6.86
CA LEU A 52 -5.17 28.20 -5.83
C LEU A 52 -4.56 27.95 -4.44
N MET A 53 -4.29 26.69 -4.10
CA MET A 53 -3.66 26.31 -2.83
C MET A 53 -2.19 26.77 -2.75
N THR A 54 -1.49 26.87 -3.88
CA THR A 54 -0.05 27.21 -3.91
C THR A 54 0.25 28.67 -4.21
N ILE A 55 -0.71 29.51 -4.60
CA ILE A 55 -0.52 30.95 -4.90
C ILE A 55 0.21 31.66 -3.74
N LYS A 56 -0.23 31.43 -2.51
CA LYS A 56 0.39 32.03 -1.34
C LYS A 56 1.44 31.09 -0.77
N LYS A 57 2.71 31.45 -0.92
CA LYS A 57 3.83 30.69 -0.34
C LYS A 57 3.72 30.61 1.19
N PRO A 58 4.19 29.53 1.85
CA PRO A 58 4.19 29.42 3.28
C PRO A 58 5.11 30.47 3.92
N LYS A 59 4.65 31.10 5.01
CA LYS A 59 5.43 32.13 5.73
C LYS A 59 6.61 31.53 6.51
N SER A 60 6.53 30.28 6.90
CA SER A 60 7.56 29.53 7.61
C SER A 60 7.70 28.16 6.98
N HIS A 61 8.93 27.73 6.78
CA HIS A 61 9.28 26.40 6.27
C HIS A 61 9.51 25.38 7.39
N VAL A 62 9.21 25.75 8.64
CA VAL A 62 9.33 24.83 9.78
C VAL A 62 8.19 23.83 9.73
N PHE A 63 8.54 22.55 9.71
CA PHE A 63 7.66 21.41 9.51
C PHE A 63 8.00 20.33 10.55
N TYR A 64 7.14 20.18 11.54
CA TYR A 64 7.29 19.16 12.59
C TYR A 64 6.58 17.86 12.19
N LEU A 65 6.80 16.81 12.97
CA LEU A 65 6.21 15.49 12.71
C LEU A 65 4.67 15.55 12.65
N LYS A 66 4.03 16.35 13.52
CA LYS A 66 2.56 16.51 13.53
C LYS A 66 2.02 17.11 12.22
N GLU A 67 2.67 18.14 11.68
CA GLU A 67 2.31 18.69 10.37
C GLU A 67 2.55 17.68 9.26
N GLY A 68 3.60 16.86 9.39
CA GLY A 68 3.88 15.74 8.50
C GLY A 68 2.74 14.74 8.46
N CYS A 69 2.33 14.22 9.60
CA CYS A 69 1.24 13.26 9.70
C CYS A 69 -0.09 13.81 9.13
N VAL A 70 -0.45 15.05 9.50
CA VAL A 70 -1.67 15.69 8.99
C VAL A 70 -1.60 15.91 7.47
N ALA A 71 -0.46 16.39 6.96
CA ALA A 71 -0.29 16.61 5.53
C ALA A 71 -0.35 15.29 4.75
N THR A 72 0.27 14.22 5.28
CA THR A 72 0.24 12.89 4.69
C THR A 72 -1.20 12.37 4.61
N ALA A 73 -1.90 12.30 5.73
CA ALA A 73 -3.25 11.76 5.76
C ALA A 73 -4.22 12.56 4.86
N LEU A 74 -4.17 13.89 4.91
CA LEU A 74 -4.99 14.72 4.03
C LEU A 74 -4.60 14.57 2.55
N SER A 75 -3.31 14.38 2.23
CA SER A 75 -2.88 14.15 0.85
C SER A 75 -3.49 12.89 0.27
N TRP A 76 -3.51 11.79 1.03
CA TRP A 76 -4.13 10.54 0.60
C TRP A 76 -5.65 10.65 0.43
N ILE A 77 -6.33 11.37 1.35
CA ILE A 77 -7.77 11.62 1.24
C ILE A 77 -8.08 12.47 0.00
N PHE A 78 -7.35 13.57 -0.23
CA PHE A 78 -7.56 14.44 -1.39
C PHE A 78 -7.26 13.72 -2.70
N LEU A 79 -6.13 12.99 -2.77
CA LEU A 79 -5.76 12.21 -3.93
C LEU A 79 -6.84 11.16 -4.27
N SER A 80 -7.33 10.43 -3.27
CA SER A 80 -8.38 9.45 -3.50
C SER A 80 -9.71 10.09 -3.92
N PHE A 81 -10.05 11.23 -3.36
CA PHE A 81 -11.29 11.93 -3.71
C PHE A 81 -11.24 12.45 -5.15
N PHE A 82 -10.18 13.18 -5.54
CA PHE A 82 -10.07 13.69 -6.90
C PHE A 82 -9.86 12.56 -7.92
N GLY A 83 -9.13 11.51 -7.55
CA GLY A 83 -8.94 10.32 -8.39
C GLY A 83 -10.21 9.49 -8.60
N ALA A 84 -11.21 9.60 -7.73
CA ALA A 84 -12.53 8.96 -7.87
C ALA A 84 -13.46 9.68 -8.84
N LEU A 85 -13.32 11.00 -8.96
CA LEU A 85 -14.23 11.83 -9.76
C LEU A 85 -14.32 11.41 -11.22
N PRO A 86 -13.23 10.99 -11.92
CA PRO A 86 -13.35 10.52 -13.31
C PRO A 86 -14.28 9.33 -13.46
N PHE A 87 -14.22 8.33 -12.58
CA PHE A 87 -15.10 7.15 -12.59
C PHE A 87 -16.56 7.53 -12.40
N TRP A 88 -16.83 8.46 -11.46
CA TRP A 88 -18.17 8.94 -11.16
C TRP A 88 -18.74 9.81 -12.30
N ILE A 89 -17.95 10.74 -12.84
CA ILE A 89 -18.40 11.68 -13.89
C ILE A 89 -18.60 10.95 -15.24
N SER A 90 -17.75 9.96 -15.55
CA SER A 90 -17.92 9.14 -16.76
C SER A 90 -19.15 8.23 -16.68
N GLY A 91 -19.67 7.97 -15.47
CA GLY A 91 -20.77 7.04 -15.23
C GLY A 91 -20.34 5.56 -15.20
N GLU A 92 -19.05 5.26 -15.33
CA GLU A 92 -18.53 3.87 -15.25
C GLU A 92 -18.72 3.27 -13.86
N ILE A 93 -18.63 4.10 -12.81
CA ILE A 93 -19.02 3.75 -11.43
C ILE A 93 -20.03 4.79 -10.96
N PRO A 94 -21.35 4.50 -11.04
CA PRO A 94 -22.39 5.50 -10.78
C PRO A 94 -22.47 6.02 -9.34
N SER A 95 -22.09 5.18 -8.36
CA SER A 95 -22.06 5.57 -6.94
C SER A 95 -20.74 6.29 -6.61
N LEU A 96 -20.82 7.47 -5.99
CA LEU A 96 -19.63 8.19 -5.52
C LEU A 96 -18.88 7.42 -4.42
N ILE A 97 -19.60 6.69 -3.55
CA ILE A 97 -18.97 5.90 -2.50
C ILE A 97 -18.22 4.72 -3.13
N ASP A 98 -18.78 4.07 -4.14
CA ASP A 98 -18.15 2.99 -4.86
C ASP A 98 -16.92 3.47 -5.65
N ALA A 99 -17.03 4.62 -6.33
CA ALA A 99 -15.90 5.25 -7.01
C ALA A 99 -14.77 5.62 -6.03
N LEU A 100 -15.13 6.11 -4.84
CA LEU A 100 -14.17 6.42 -3.77
C LEU A 100 -13.53 5.13 -3.22
N PHE A 101 -14.32 4.06 -3.00
CA PHE A 101 -13.82 2.76 -2.56
C PHE A 101 -12.78 2.21 -3.54
N GLU A 102 -13.12 2.16 -4.83
CA GLU A 102 -12.23 1.67 -5.90
C GLU A 102 -10.94 2.48 -5.98
N THR A 103 -11.04 3.81 -5.86
CA THR A 103 -9.88 4.69 -5.96
C THR A 103 -9.02 4.66 -4.69
N VAL A 104 -9.62 4.59 -3.50
CA VAL A 104 -8.87 4.38 -2.25
C VAL A 104 -8.15 3.05 -2.31
N SER A 105 -8.83 1.97 -2.72
CA SER A 105 -8.23 0.66 -2.94
C SER A 105 -7.06 0.75 -3.93
N GLY A 106 -7.22 1.54 -5.00
CA GLY A 106 -6.18 1.81 -5.97
C GLY A 106 -4.95 2.47 -5.36
N PHE A 107 -5.09 3.65 -4.79
CA PHE A 107 -3.96 4.39 -4.23
C PHE A 107 -3.34 3.72 -3.01
N THR A 108 -4.14 3.12 -2.12
CA THR A 108 -3.61 2.38 -0.96
C THR A 108 -3.02 1.03 -1.34
N THR A 109 -3.04 0.69 -2.63
CA THR A 109 -2.53 -0.58 -3.15
C THR A 109 -3.17 -1.80 -2.48
N THR A 110 -4.47 -1.72 -2.21
CA THR A 110 -5.22 -2.79 -1.55
C THR A 110 -5.70 -3.83 -2.55
N GLY A 111 -6.28 -3.41 -3.68
CA GLY A 111 -6.77 -4.32 -4.70
C GLY A 111 -8.16 -4.91 -4.46
N SER A 112 -8.85 -4.54 -3.37
CA SER A 112 -10.28 -4.85 -3.19
C SER A 112 -11.10 -4.06 -4.18
N SER A 113 -12.03 -4.70 -4.89
CA SER A 113 -12.86 -4.07 -5.92
C SER A 113 -14.35 -4.21 -5.61
N ILE A 114 -15.11 -3.17 -5.96
CA ILE A 114 -16.57 -3.20 -5.91
C ILE A 114 -17.19 -3.66 -7.25
N LEU A 115 -16.36 -3.81 -8.27
CA LEU A 115 -16.82 -4.10 -9.62
C LEU A 115 -17.23 -5.55 -9.75
N ALA A 116 -18.45 -5.79 -10.26
CA ALA A 116 -18.92 -7.12 -10.60
C ALA A 116 -18.30 -7.62 -11.92
N ASP A 117 -18.08 -6.71 -12.87
CA ASP A 117 -17.44 -6.98 -14.14
C ASP A 117 -16.38 -5.91 -14.42
N VAL A 118 -15.12 -6.32 -14.31
CA VAL A 118 -13.96 -5.43 -14.56
C VAL A 118 -13.78 -5.15 -16.04
N GLU A 119 -14.13 -6.12 -16.90
CA GLU A 119 -13.93 -6.04 -18.36
C GLU A 119 -14.91 -5.08 -19.04
N ALA A 120 -15.99 -4.69 -18.34
CA ALA A 120 -16.93 -3.69 -18.81
C ALA A 120 -16.38 -2.24 -18.79
N LEU A 121 -15.28 -2.00 -18.05
CA LEU A 121 -14.66 -0.68 -17.99
C LEU A 121 -13.91 -0.34 -19.28
N SER A 122 -13.82 0.96 -19.59
CA SER A 122 -12.97 1.45 -20.67
C SER A 122 -11.48 1.19 -20.38
N HIS A 123 -10.66 1.11 -21.43
CA HIS A 123 -9.20 0.99 -21.29
C HIS A 123 -8.60 2.16 -20.53
N CYS A 124 -9.17 3.34 -20.70
CA CYS A 124 -8.79 4.55 -19.95
C CYS A 124 -8.98 4.33 -18.43
N ALA A 125 -10.11 3.79 -18.01
CA ALA A 125 -10.43 3.50 -16.62
C ALA A 125 -9.58 2.35 -16.06
N LEU A 126 -9.42 1.27 -16.81
CA LEU A 126 -8.54 0.15 -16.44
C LEU A 126 -7.09 0.59 -16.26
N PHE A 127 -6.60 1.47 -17.17
CA PHE A 127 -5.27 2.04 -17.04
C PHE A 127 -5.14 2.88 -15.76
N TRP A 128 -6.10 3.80 -15.50
CA TRP A 128 -6.08 4.63 -14.30
C TRP A 128 -6.10 3.79 -13.03
N ARG A 129 -6.95 2.79 -12.98
CA ARG A 129 -7.08 1.83 -11.90
C ARG A 129 -5.74 1.17 -11.55
N SER A 130 -5.05 0.61 -12.54
CA SER A 130 -3.73 -0.02 -12.36
C SER A 130 -2.63 1.00 -12.07
N PHE A 131 -2.71 2.19 -12.68
CA PHE A 131 -1.72 3.25 -12.48
C PHE A 131 -1.78 3.87 -11.09
N THR A 132 -2.98 3.93 -10.45
CA THR A 132 -3.08 4.34 -9.05
C THR A 132 -2.27 3.44 -8.12
N HIS A 133 -2.19 2.13 -8.38
CA HIS A 133 -1.31 1.22 -7.65
C HIS A 133 0.16 1.58 -7.81
N TRP A 134 0.59 1.89 -9.02
CA TRP A 134 1.97 2.26 -9.28
C TRP A 134 2.36 3.56 -8.55
N ILE A 135 1.48 4.55 -8.55
CA ILE A 135 1.67 5.82 -7.80
C ILE A 135 1.69 5.55 -6.29
N GLY A 136 0.74 4.75 -5.81
CA GLY A 136 0.57 4.43 -4.40
C GLY A 136 1.70 3.58 -3.83
N GLY A 137 2.29 2.68 -4.63
CA GLY A 137 3.29 1.70 -4.18
C GLY A 137 4.52 2.33 -3.54
N MET A 138 5.09 3.35 -4.15
CA MET A 138 6.27 4.05 -3.59
C MET A 138 5.91 5.22 -2.66
N GLY A 139 4.61 5.51 -2.49
CA GLY A 139 4.16 6.61 -1.67
C GLY A 139 4.21 7.96 -2.38
N VAL A 140 3.12 8.70 -2.26
CA VAL A 140 2.90 9.96 -2.97
C VAL A 140 3.86 11.05 -2.51
N LEU A 141 4.14 11.11 -1.21
CA LEU A 141 5.01 12.16 -0.65
C LEU A 141 6.48 11.85 -0.86
N VAL A 142 6.89 10.58 -0.92
CA VAL A 142 8.25 10.21 -1.31
C VAL A 142 8.50 10.63 -2.76
N PHE A 143 7.51 10.48 -3.65
CA PHE A 143 7.57 11.02 -5.01
C PHE A 143 7.73 12.55 -5.01
N LEU A 144 6.92 13.26 -4.24
CA LEU A 144 7.05 14.72 -4.10
C LEU A 144 8.43 15.13 -3.58
N LEU A 145 9.01 14.39 -2.62
CA LEU A 145 10.36 14.66 -2.12
C LEU A 145 11.45 14.48 -3.18
N ALA A 146 11.26 13.52 -4.09
CA ALA A 146 12.19 13.31 -5.18
C ALA A 146 12.16 14.45 -6.22
N VAL A 147 10.98 15.02 -6.48
CA VAL A 147 10.73 16.01 -7.55
C VAL A 147 10.85 17.44 -7.03
N ILE A 148 10.28 17.77 -5.86
CA ILE A 148 10.18 19.14 -5.37
C ILE A 148 11.33 19.46 -4.43
N PRO A 149 12.10 20.54 -4.69
CA PRO A 149 13.09 21.05 -3.76
C PRO A 149 12.40 21.80 -2.61
N LEU A 150 11.93 21.08 -1.59
CA LEU A 150 11.51 21.69 -0.33
C LEU A 150 12.77 22.15 0.42
N SER A 151 12.89 23.42 0.76
CA SER A 151 14.03 23.97 1.50
C SER A 151 13.90 23.72 3.00
N GLY A 152 14.97 23.25 3.65
CA GLY A 152 15.06 23.07 5.12
C GLY A 152 14.88 21.62 5.59
N GLY A 153 15.07 21.37 6.88
CA GLY A 153 15.00 20.02 7.51
C GLY A 153 13.65 19.31 7.51
N SER A 154 12.67 19.82 6.75
CA SER A 154 11.31 19.35 6.63
C SER A 154 11.17 17.97 6.00
N HIS A 155 12.12 17.55 5.17
CA HIS A 155 12.08 16.28 4.43
C HIS A 155 12.06 15.04 5.32
N ILE A 156 12.77 15.08 6.46
CA ILE A 156 12.83 13.93 7.39
C ILE A 156 11.47 13.63 8.00
N ASN A 157 10.74 14.66 8.39
CA ASN A 157 9.46 14.50 9.07
C ASN A 157 8.36 14.01 8.10
N LEU A 158 8.41 14.44 6.83
CA LEU A 158 7.50 13.97 5.81
C LEU A 158 7.75 12.49 5.47
N MET A 159 9.01 12.12 5.26
CA MET A 159 9.41 10.75 4.99
C MET A 159 9.10 9.81 6.17
N ARG A 160 9.31 10.27 7.42
CA ARG A 160 8.94 9.51 8.62
C ARG A 160 7.43 9.35 8.78
N ALA A 161 6.63 10.31 8.31
CA ALA A 161 5.18 10.24 8.38
C ALA A 161 4.58 9.27 7.35
N GLU A 162 5.24 9.06 6.21
CA GLU A 162 4.78 8.15 5.16
C GLU A 162 5.38 6.74 5.27
N SER A 163 6.57 6.63 5.84
CA SER A 163 7.26 5.34 6.02
C SER A 163 7.83 5.26 7.45
N PRO A 164 7.00 5.09 8.47
CA PRO A 164 7.42 5.00 9.86
C PRO A 164 7.97 3.60 10.23
N GLY A 165 8.92 3.09 9.46
CA GLY A 165 9.59 1.81 9.77
C GLY A 165 10.70 1.96 10.82
N PRO A 166 11.10 0.87 11.52
CA PRO A 166 12.10 0.91 12.59
C PRO A 166 13.52 1.31 12.14
N SER A 167 13.77 1.43 10.86
CA SER A 167 15.07 1.84 10.34
C SER A 167 14.99 2.49 8.97
N VAL A 168 14.65 3.77 8.92
CA VAL A 168 15.08 4.57 7.78
C VAL A 168 16.57 4.87 7.99
N GLY A 169 17.42 3.89 7.72
CA GLY A 169 18.87 4.08 7.70
C GLY A 169 19.17 5.16 6.66
N LYS A 170 19.91 6.19 7.06
CA LYS A 170 20.39 7.22 6.13
C LYS A 170 21.26 6.55 5.07
N LEU A 171 20.71 6.25 3.91
CA LEU A 171 21.46 5.66 2.79
C LEU A 171 22.49 6.65 2.25
N VAL A 172 22.14 7.93 2.24
CA VAL A 172 23.00 9.04 1.81
C VAL A 172 22.74 10.28 2.68
N PRO A 173 23.69 11.24 2.75
CA PRO A 173 23.58 12.43 3.58
C PRO A 173 22.37 13.32 3.29
N LYS A 174 21.83 13.26 2.05
CA LYS A 174 20.65 14.04 1.64
C LYS A 174 19.49 13.11 1.30
N ILE A 175 18.40 13.23 2.01
CA ILE A 175 17.17 12.42 1.88
C ILE A 175 16.61 12.44 0.46
N LYS A 176 16.69 13.57 -0.24
CA LYS A 176 16.29 13.69 -1.64
C LYS A 176 16.97 12.66 -2.54
N TYR A 177 18.28 12.47 -2.39
CA TYR A 177 19.01 11.47 -3.20
C TYR A 177 18.61 10.04 -2.84
N THR A 178 18.32 9.76 -1.57
CA THR A 178 17.77 8.46 -1.16
C THR A 178 16.46 8.19 -1.89
N ALA A 179 15.50 9.12 -1.83
CA ALA A 179 14.23 8.98 -2.52
C ALA A 179 14.41 8.78 -4.04
N GLN A 180 15.27 9.57 -4.68
CA GLN A 180 15.54 9.44 -6.12
C GLN A 180 16.10 8.05 -6.48
N ILE A 181 17.06 7.52 -5.72
CA ILE A 181 17.63 6.19 -5.98
C ILE A 181 16.56 5.10 -5.83
N LEU A 182 15.75 5.17 -4.79
CA LEU A 182 14.66 4.20 -4.58
C LEU A 182 13.64 4.25 -5.73
N TYR A 183 13.29 5.45 -6.24
CA TYR A 183 12.43 5.59 -7.40
C TYR A 183 13.05 5.04 -8.69
N ILE A 184 14.36 5.25 -8.89
CA ILE A 184 15.07 4.70 -10.07
C ILE A 184 15.05 3.18 -10.03
N ILE A 185 15.25 2.56 -8.85
CA ILE A 185 15.18 1.10 -8.69
C ILE A 185 13.76 0.61 -8.97
N TYR A 186 12.76 1.26 -8.39
CA TYR A 186 11.35 0.92 -8.58
C TYR A 186 10.93 0.98 -10.04
N PHE A 187 11.23 2.09 -10.70
CA PHE A 187 10.95 2.28 -12.12
C PHE A 187 11.70 1.28 -13.00
N GLY A 188 12.99 1.05 -12.71
CA GLY A 188 13.81 0.09 -13.46
C GLY A 188 13.27 -1.34 -13.35
N MET A 189 12.87 -1.78 -12.16
CA MET A 189 12.24 -3.09 -11.95
C MET A 189 10.91 -3.20 -12.71
N THR A 190 10.08 -2.16 -12.68
CA THR A 190 8.81 -2.12 -13.42
C THR A 190 9.05 -2.28 -14.93
N ILE A 191 10.03 -1.56 -15.50
CA ILE A 191 10.37 -1.68 -16.93
C ILE A 191 10.88 -3.09 -17.27
N VAL A 192 11.71 -3.69 -16.42
CA VAL A 192 12.21 -5.06 -16.65
C VAL A 192 11.05 -6.06 -16.66
N GLU A 193 10.09 -5.93 -15.75
CA GLU A 193 8.89 -6.78 -15.71
C GLU A 193 8.06 -6.61 -17.00
N ILE A 194 7.75 -5.37 -17.41
CA ILE A 194 7.02 -5.10 -18.66
C ILE A 194 7.71 -5.76 -19.84
N VAL A 195 9.03 -5.60 -19.98
CA VAL A 195 9.80 -6.18 -21.10
C VAL A 195 9.73 -7.70 -21.08
N LEU A 196 9.85 -8.35 -19.92
CA LEU A 196 9.76 -9.81 -19.81
C LEU A 196 8.35 -10.32 -20.15
N LEU A 197 7.29 -9.61 -19.73
CA LEU A 197 5.92 -9.95 -20.08
C LEU A 197 5.67 -9.77 -21.59
N LEU A 198 6.20 -8.73 -22.22
CA LEU A 198 6.13 -8.53 -23.68
C LEU A 198 6.88 -9.64 -24.44
N ILE A 199 8.06 -10.04 -23.98
CA ILE A 199 8.82 -11.16 -24.56
C ILE A 199 8.03 -12.47 -24.45
N SER A 200 7.27 -12.65 -23.36
CA SER A 200 6.36 -13.80 -23.19
C SER A 200 5.09 -13.74 -24.06
N ARG A 201 4.99 -12.76 -24.97
CA ARG A 201 3.85 -12.50 -25.88
C ARG A 201 2.56 -12.08 -25.15
N MET A 202 2.66 -11.43 -23.99
CA MET A 202 1.52 -10.77 -23.38
C MET A 202 1.15 -9.51 -24.18
N PRO A 203 -0.14 -9.19 -24.37
CA PRO A 203 -0.56 -7.92 -24.99
C PRO A 203 0.06 -6.72 -24.25
N ALA A 204 0.44 -5.67 -24.98
CA ALA A 204 1.17 -4.54 -24.40
C ALA A 204 0.37 -3.82 -23.30
N PHE A 205 -0.94 -3.68 -23.47
CA PHE A 205 -1.81 -3.09 -22.47
C PHE A 205 -1.82 -3.89 -21.17
N ASP A 206 -1.99 -5.23 -21.29
CA ASP A 206 -1.99 -6.15 -20.16
C ASP A 206 -0.62 -6.12 -19.45
N ALA A 207 0.48 -6.19 -20.21
CA ALA A 207 1.83 -6.18 -19.65
C ALA A 207 2.12 -4.90 -18.83
N ILE A 208 1.69 -3.73 -19.32
CA ILE A 208 1.88 -2.45 -18.63
C ILE A 208 1.01 -2.37 -17.38
N THR A 209 -0.28 -2.66 -17.50
CA THR A 209 -1.24 -2.52 -16.40
C THR A 209 -1.00 -3.51 -15.28
N LEU A 210 -0.69 -4.78 -15.60
CA LEU A 210 -0.35 -5.80 -14.61
C LEU A 210 0.98 -5.49 -13.92
N SER A 211 1.99 -5.01 -14.66
CA SER A 211 3.25 -4.58 -14.04
C SER A 211 3.06 -3.39 -13.09
N PHE A 212 2.13 -2.49 -13.35
CA PHE A 212 1.81 -1.42 -12.39
C PHE A 212 1.20 -1.98 -11.11
N GLY A 213 0.29 -2.93 -11.21
CA GLY A 213 -0.29 -3.63 -10.06
C GLY A 213 0.74 -4.46 -9.29
N THR A 214 1.64 -5.16 -9.99
CA THR A 214 2.72 -5.94 -9.37
C THR A 214 3.72 -5.03 -8.66
N ALA A 215 4.19 -3.98 -9.32
CA ALA A 215 5.17 -3.05 -8.76
C ALA A 215 4.61 -2.31 -7.54
N GLY A 216 3.38 -1.86 -7.62
CA GLY A 216 2.67 -1.25 -6.49
C GLY A 216 2.29 -2.23 -5.40
N THR A 217 2.35 -3.54 -5.66
CA THR A 217 1.79 -4.61 -4.81
C THR A 217 0.30 -4.38 -4.52
N GLY A 218 -0.49 -4.11 -5.59
CA GLY A 218 -1.87 -3.66 -5.44
C GLY A 218 -2.93 -4.64 -5.94
N GLY A 219 -2.64 -5.47 -6.97
CA GLY A 219 -3.47 -6.61 -7.35
C GLY A 219 -4.70 -6.34 -8.21
N PHE A 220 -4.92 -5.13 -8.71
CA PHE A 220 -6.00 -4.92 -9.67
C PHE A 220 -5.71 -5.64 -10.99
N GLY A 221 -6.51 -6.67 -11.28
CA GLY A 221 -6.57 -7.30 -12.59
C GLY A 221 -7.35 -6.46 -13.60
N ILE A 222 -7.11 -6.74 -14.87
CA ILE A 222 -7.89 -6.20 -16.00
C ILE A 222 -8.88 -7.23 -16.56
N LYS A 223 -8.82 -8.46 -16.05
CA LYS A 223 -9.75 -9.55 -16.34
C LYS A 223 -10.46 -9.99 -15.07
N GLY A 224 -11.68 -10.53 -15.22
CA GLY A 224 -12.48 -11.00 -14.11
C GLY A 224 -11.86 -12.19 -13.36
N ASP A 225 -11.04 -13.02 -14.04
CA ASP A 225 -10.33 -14.16 -13.48
C ASP A 225 -8.92 -13.83 -12.94
N SER A 226 -8.59 -12.53 -12.78
CA SER A 226 -7.27 -12.02 -12.37
C SER A 226 -6.15 -12.53 -13.30
N LEU A 227 -5.31 -13.47 -12.87
CA LEU A 227 -4.23 -14.04 -13.69
C LEU A 227 -4.44 -15.51 -14.08
N ALA A 228 -5.63 -16.09 -13.90
CA ALA A 228 -5.89 -17.50 -14.18
C ALA A 228 -5.73 -17.83 -15.68
N SER A 229 -6.22 -16.96 -16.57
CA SER A 229 -6.17 -17.15 -18.03
C SER A 229 -4.81 -16.92 -18.69
N TYR A 230 -3.84 -16.40 -17.95
CA TYR A 230 -2.48 -16.16 -18.48
C TYR A 230 -1.62 -17.42 -18.43
N THR A 231 -0.58 -17.48 -19.30
CA THR A 231 0.28 -18.66 -19.41
C THR A 231 1.10 -18.89 -18.14
N ALA A 232 1.52 -20.17 -17.93
CA ALA A 232 2.37 -20.52 -16.79
C ALA A 232 3.64 -19.69 -16.68
N LEU A 233 4.27 -19.34 -17.83
CA LEU A 233 5.46 -18.48 -17.86
C LEU A 233 5.14 -17.07 -17.36
N GLN A 234 4.02 -16.48 -17.80
CA GLN A 234 3.59 -15.15 -17.37
C GLN A 234 3.26 -15.14 -15.88
N GLN A 235 2.57 -16.16 -15.37
CA GLN A 235 2.31 -16.32 -13.94
C GLN A 235 3.61 -16.41 -13.12
N TRP A 236 4.63 -17.15 -13.59
CA TRP A 236 5.93 -17.19 -12.92
C TRP A 236 6.68 -15.86 -12.94
N ILE A 237 6.65 -15.12 -14.05
CA ILE A 237 7.25 -13.77 -14.12
C ILE A 237 6.61 -12.88 -13.04
N VAL A 238 5.28 -12.81 -13.01
CA VAL A 238 4.56 -11.99 -12.02
C VAL A 238 4.86 -12.46 -10.59
N THR A 239 4.87 -13.78 -10.34
CA THR A 239 5.22 -14.34 -9.01
C THR A 239 6.59 -13.84 -8.53
N ILE A 240 7.60 -13.95 -9.39
CA ILE A 240 8.97 -13.53 -9.05
C ILE A 240 9.01 -12.02 -8.76
N PHE A 241 8.35 -11.19 -9.59
CA PHE A 241 8.35 -9.75 -9.40
C PHE A 241 7.54 -9.33 -8.17
N MET A 242 6.38 -9.95 -7.86
CA MET A 242 5.68 -9.73 -6.60
C MET A 242 6.62 -9.94 -5.41
N ILE A 243 7.31 -11.10 -5.36
CA ILE A 243 8.25 -11.41 -4.29
C ILE A 243 9.39 -10.38 -4.23
N LEU A 244 9.94 -9.97 -5.38
CA LEU A 244 11.01 -8.98 -5.44
C LEU A 244 10.53 -7.60 -4.96
N PHE A 245 9.37 -7.11 -5.35
CA PHE A 245 8.83 -5.83 -4.87
C PHE A 245 8.51 -5.85 -3.36
N GLY A 246 8.27 -7.02 -2.79
CA GLY A 246 8.10 -7.22 -1.34
C GLY A 246 9.41 -7.18 -0.53
N VAL A 247 10.58 -7.20 -1.16
CA VAL A 247 11.89 -7.11 -0.47
C VAL A 247 12.19 -5.67 -0.07
N ASN A 248 12.89 -5.49 1.05
CA ASN A 248 13.37 -4.19 1.50
C ASN A 248 14.26 -3.52 0.44
N PHE A 249 13.86 -2.34 -0.06
CA PHE A 249 14.58 -1.62 -1.12
C PHE A 249 16.01 -1.21 -0.74
N ASN A 250 16.33 -1.15 0.57
CA ASN A 250 17.72 -0.96 1.02
C ASN A 250 18.61 -2.15 0.62
N ALA A 251 18.06 -3.37 0.50
CA ALA A 251 18.82 -4.52 0.02
C ALA A 251 19.26 -4.31 -1.45
N TYR A 252 18.35 -3.79 -2.30
CA TYR A 252 18.70 -3.46 -3.69
C TYR A 252 19.75 -2.35 -3.77
N TYR A 253 19.64 -1.33 -2.93
CA TYR A 253 20.69 -0.32 -2.81
C TYR A 253 22.06 -0.94 -2.49
N LEU A 254 22.11 -1.86 -1.52
CA LEU A 254 23.35 -2.56 -1.19
C LEU A 254 23.88 -3.44 -2.34
N ILE A 255 22.98 -4.09 -3.08
CA ILE A 255 23.33 -4.90 -4.25
C ILE A 255 23.91 -4.01 -5.35
N LEU A 256 23.28 -2.86 -5.64
CA LEU A 256 23.76 -1.90 -6.64
C LEU A 256 25.20 -1.41 -6.33
N PHE A 257 25.52 -1.23 -5.05
CA PHE A 257 26.86 -0.85 -4.59
C PHE A 257 27.78 -2.05 -4.30
N ARG A 258 27.48 -3.23 -4.88
CA ARG A 258 28.27 -4.48 -4.79
C ARG A 258 28.50 -5.01 -3.36
N LYS A 259 27.61 -4.64 -2.42
CA LYS A 259 27.66 -5.12 -1.03
C LYS A 259 26.74 -6.33 -0.82
N PHE A 260 26.80 -7.32 -1.70
CA PHE A 260 25.90 -8.50 -1.74
C PHE A 260 25.81 -9.23 -0.40
N LYS A 261 26.96 -9.47 0.26
CA LYS A 261 27.00 -10.15 1.55
C LYS A 261 26.17 -9.46 2.61
N LYS A 262 26.21 -8.11 2.66
CA LYS A 262 25.42 -7.33 3.62
C LYS A 262 23.92 -7.37 3.32
N ALA A 263 23.52 -7.37 2.05
CA ALA A 263 22.13 -7.49 1.65
C ALA A 263 21.54 -8.85 2.07
N LEU A 264 22.26 -9.95 1.83
CA LEU A 264 21.86 -11.31 2.21
C LEU A 264 21.92 -11.58 3.72
N GLN A 265 22.71 -10.81 4.46
CA GLN A 265 22.82 -10.93 5.92
C GLN A 265 21.71 -10.19 6.68
N MET A 266 20.89 -9.37 6.01
CA MET A 266 19.75 -8.70 6.66
C MET A 266 18.78 -9.74 7.23
N GLU A 267 18.53 -9.69 8.53
CA GLU A 267 17.66 -10.66 9.23
C GLU A 267 16.24 -10.65 8.65
N GLU A 268 15.70 -9.47 8.34
CA GLU A 268 14.38 -9.33 7.74
C GLU A 268 14.27 -10.02 6.39
N VAL A 269 15.26 -9.85 5.50
CA VAL A 269 15.26 -10.45 4.16
C VAL A 269 15.34 -11.97 4.26
N ARG A 270 16.18 -12.50 5.16
CA ARG A 270 16.28 -13.94 5.39
C ARG A 270 14.97 -14.51 5.94
N ALA A 271 14.38 -13.87 6.93
CA ALA A 271 13.11 -14.32 7.50
C ALA A 271 11.97 -14.28 6.46
N TYR A 272 11.91 -13.24 5.65
CA TYR A 272 10.94 -13.11 4.57
C TYR A 272 11.02 -14.28 3.57
N PHE A 273 12.19 -14.57 3.03
CA PHE A 273 12.36 -15.70 2.12
C PHE A 273 12.12 -17.06 2.80
N ALA A 274 12.51 -17.21 4.08
CA ALA A 274 12.22 -18.43 4.82
C ALA A 274 10.72 -18.67 4.99
N ILE A 275 9.95 -17.63 5.32
CA ILE A 275 8.48 -17.72 5.45
C ILE A 275 7.86 -18.12 4.11
N ILE A 276 8.25 -17.47 3.00
CA ILE A 276 7.77 -17.81 1.66
C ILE A 276 8.08 -19.27 1.32
N PHE A 277 9.30 -19.69 1.52
CA PHE A 277 9.72 -21.05 1.21
C PHE A 277 8.94 -22.10 2.02
N VAL A 278 8.82 -21.91 3.33
CA VAL A 278 8.11 -22.85 4.22
C VAL A 278 6.61 -22.89 3.88
N ALA A 279 5.98 -21.74 3.71
CA ALA A 279 4.56 -21.68 3.36
C ALA A 279 4.28 -22.33 2.00
N THR A 280 5.11 -22.03 0.99
CA THR A 280 5.00 -22.63 -0.34
C THR A 280 5.18 -24.14 -0.27
N ALA A 281 6.18 -24.66 0.46
CA ALA A 281 6.40 -26.08 0.59
C ALA A 281 5.22 -26.82 1.24
N ILE A 282 4.64 -26.26 2.32
CA ILE A 282 3.49 -26.87 3.01
C ILE A 282 2.27 -26.89 2.10
N ILE A 283 1.96 -25.76 1.43
CA ILE A 283 0.80 -25.67 0.53
C ILE A 283 0.99 -26.58 -0.67
N THR A 284 2.17 -26.61 -1.29
CA THR A 284 2.49 -27.53 -2.40
C THR A 284 2.27 -28.99 -1.99
N GLY A 285 2.79 -29.39 -0.81
CA GLY A 285 2.55 -30.75 -0.28
C GLY A 285 1.08 -31.09 -0.08
N SER A 286 0.29 -30.13 0.43
CA SER A 286 -1.16 -30.30 0.59
C SER A 286 -1.89 -30.45 -0.76
N LEU A 287 -1.53 -29.66 -1.78
CA LEU A 287 -2.15 -29.69 -3.09
C LEU A 287 -1.81 -30.98 -3.87
N VAL A 288 -0.56 -31.43 -3.77
CA VAL A 288 -0.13 -32.72 -4.35
C VAL A 288 -0.86 -33.89 -3.68
N GLY A 289 -1.04 -33.83 -2.36
CA GLY A 289 -1.88 -34.80 -1.62
C GLY A 289 -3.34 -34.81 -2.07
N GLY A 290 -3.82 -33.72 -2.67
CA GLY A 290 -5.14 -33.58 -3.30
C GLY A 290 -5.17 -33.95 -4.80
N ASN A 291 -4.19 -34.68 -5.31
CA ASN A 291 -4.05 -35.15 -6.71
C ASN A 291 -3.70 -34.07 -7.76
N MET A 292 -3.21 -32.89 -7.36
CA MET A 292 -2.65 -31.91 -8.29
C MET A 292 -1.25 -32.32 -8.73
N GLN A 293 -0.89 -32.08 -10.00
CA GLN A 293 0.48 -32.32 -10.47
C GLN A 293 1.48 -31.42 -9.76
N PHE A 294 2.66 -31.94 -9.42
CA PHE A 294 3.66 -31.23 -8.60
C PHE A 294 4.04 -29.83 -9.13
N PHE A 295 4.28 -29.71 -10.44
CA PHE A 295 4.69 -28.41 -11.01
C PHE A 295 3.55 -27.37 -11.01
N ASP A 296 2.31 -27.81 -11.21
CA ASP A 296 1.13 -26.94 -11.12
C ASP A 296 0.85 -26.54 -9.67
N ALA A 297 0.93 -27.53 -8.74
CA ALA A 297 0.80 -27.27 -7.31
C ALA A 297 1.85 -26.28 -6.82
N LEU A 298 3.11 -26.44 -7.24
CA LEU A 298 4.20 -25.52 -6.88
C LEU A 298 3.96 -24.12 -7.45
N ARG A 299 3.52 -24.02 -8.71
CA ARG A 299 3.20 -22.73 -9.35
C ARG A 299 2.10 -21.98 -8.61
N HIS A 300 0.96 -22.62 -8.39
CA HIS A 300 -0.17 -22.00 -7.72
C HIS A 300 0.14 -21.69 -6.24
N ALA A 301 0.83 -22.58 -5.53
CA ALA A 301 1.27 -22.34 -4.16
C ALA A 301 2.23 -21.14 -4.06
N ALA A 302 3.28 -21.10 -4.89
CA ALA A 302 4.25 -20.01 -4.90
C ALA A 302 3.59 -18.68 -5.28
N PHE A 303 2.67 -18.70 -6.26
CA PHE A 303 1.92 -17.53 -6.69
C PHE A 303 1.07 -16.97 -5.54
N GLN A 304 0.22 -17.81 -4.91
CA GLN A 304 -0.67 -17.36 -3.84
C GLN A 304 0.09 -16.95 -2.59
N VAL A 305 1.12 -17.67 -2.19
CA VAL A 305 1.99 -17.27 -1.07
C VAL A 305 2.68 -15.93 -1.38
N GLY A 306 3.25 -15.79 -2.59
CA GLY A 306 3.84 -14.53 -3.04
C GLY A 306 2.84 -13.40 -3.04
N SER A 307 1.66 -13.60 -3.63
CA SER A 307 0.58 -12.62 -3.71
C SER A 307 0.12 -12.13 -2.33
N ILE A 308 -0.12 -13.05 -1.39
CA ILE A 308 -0.67 -12.70 -0.07
C ILE A 308 0.39 -12.07 0.84
N ILE A 309 1.61 -12.63 0.93
CA ILE A 309 2.64 -12.08 1.83
C ILE A 309 3.16 -10.72 1.37
N THR A 310 3.20 -10.48 0.05
CA THR A 310 3.59 -9.17 -0.50
C THR A 310 2.45 -8.17 -0.48
N THR A 311 1.26 -8.63 -0.09
CA THR A 311 0.03 -7.85 -0.12
C THR A 311 -0.36 -7.37 -1.53
N THR A 312 -0.03 -8.16 -2.56
CA THR A 312 -0.39 -7.85 -3.94
C THR A 312 -1.84 -8.19 -4.25
N GLY A 313 -2.33 -9.38 -3.85
CA GLY A 313 -3.73 -9.76 -4.02
C GLY A 313 -4.12 -10.37 -5.37
N TYR A 314 -3.21 -10.57 -6.31
CA TYR A 314 -3.50 -11.34 -7.52
C TYR A 314 -3.81 -12.79 -7.24
N ALA A 315 -4.63 -13.42 -8.08
CA ALA A 315 -4.97 -14.83 -7.99
C ALA A 315 -4.79 -15.55 -9.35
N THR A 316 -4.41 -16.83 -9.29
CA THR A 316 -4.35 -17.72 -10.45
C THR A 316 -5.36 -18.86 -10.33
N VAL A 317 -5.95 -19.05 -9.17
CA VAL A 317 -6.94 -20.05 -8.83
C VAL A 317 -7.77 -19.58 -7.65
N ASN A 318 -8.97 -20.12 -7.51
CA ASN A 318 -9.77 -19.91 -6.31
C ASN A 318 -9.19 -20.68 -5.13
N PHE A 319 -8.38 -20.01 -4.32
CA PHE A 319 -7.77 -20.61 -3.13
C PHE A 319 -8.75 -20.78 -1.96
N ASP A 320 -9.95 -20.22 -2.04
CA ASP A 320 -11.00 -20.47 -1.04
C ASP A 320 -11.50 -21.93 -1.09
N ALA A 321 -11.37 -22.58 -2.25
CA ALA A 321 -11.66 -24.01 -2.41
C ALA A 321 -10.55 -24.94 -1.88
N TRP A 322 -9.40 -24.39 -1.42
CA TRP A 322 -8.30 -25.22 -0.91
C TRP A 322 -8.59 -25.78 0.50
N SER A 323 -7.75 -26.73 0.93
CA SER A 323 -7.87 -27.33 2.27
C SER A 323 -7.82 -26.25 3.37
N GLN A 324 -8.43 -26.52 4.52
CA GLN A 324 -8.45 -25.60 5.66
C GLN A 324 -7.03 -25.20 6.10
N THR A 325 -6.07 -26.12 6.02
CA THR A 325 -4.66 -25.83 6.33
C THR A 325 -4.08 -24.77 5.40
N CYS A 326 -4.32 -24.88 4.08
CA CYS A 326 -3.86 -23.89 3.10
C CYS A 326 -4.50 -22.52 3.35
N ARG A 327 -5.83 -22.49 3.55
CA ARG A 327 -6.58 -21.27 3.86
C ARG A 327 -6.05 -20.60 5.14
N ALA A 328 -5.84 -21.39 6.21
CA ALA A 328 -5.29 -20.88 7.46
C ALA A 328 -3.88 -20.28 7.29
N ILE A 329 -3.00 -20.92 6.52
CA ILE A 329 -1.67 -20.39 6.22
C ILE A 329 -1.79 -19.06 5.47
N LEU A 330 -2.63 -18.98 4.43
CA LEU A 330 -2.84 -17.73 3.67
C LEU A 330 -3.37 -16.62 4.58
N VAL A 331 -4.37 -16.89 5.44
CA VAL A 331 -4.89 -15.91 6.40
C VAL A 331 -3.81 -15.44 7.38
N LEU A 332 -2.95 -16.33 7.87
CA LEU A 332 -1.83 -15.93 8.73
C LEU A 332 -0.82 -15.03 7.99
N LEU A 333 -0.54 -15.35 6.72
CA LEU A 333 0.34 -14.53 5.88
C LEU A 333 -0.24 -13.12 5.63
N MET A 334 -1.58 -12.95 5.61
CA MET A 334 -2.21 -11.63 5.49
C MET A 334 -1.73 -10.65 6.57
N PHE A 335 -1.51 -11.13 7.80
CA PHE A 335 -1.04 -10.30 8.91
C PHE A 335 0.47 -10.06 8.87
N VAL A 336 1.26 -11.03 8.36
CA VAL A 336 2.73 -10.90 8.35
C VAL A 336 3.19 -9.75 7.46
N GLY A 337 2.70 -9.73 6.21
CA GLY A 337 3.05 -8.70 5.23
C GLY A 337 4.46 -8.82 4.67
N ALA A 338 4.89 -7.79 3.93
CA ALA A 338 6.19 -7.73 3.27
C ALA A 338 7.29 -7.15 4.17
N CYS A 339 8.49 -6.93 3.63
CA CYS A 339 9.58 -6.27 4.34
C CYS A 339 9.30 -4.77 4.57
N ALA A 340 9.81 -4.21 5.66
CA ALA A 340 9.80 -2.76 5.87
C ALA A 340 10.63 -2.07 4.78
N GLY A 341 10.12 -0.93 4.28
CA GLY A 341 10.77 -0.23 3.16
C GLY A 341 10.68 -0.97 1.82
N SER A 342 9.66 -1.80 1.64
CA SER A 342 9.16 -2.33 0.37
C SER A 342 7.87 -1.60 -0.04
N THR A 343 7.29 -1.96 -1.18
CA THR A 343 5.98 -1.45 -1.62
C THR A 343 4.81 -2.10 -0.90
N GLY A 344 5.00 -3.30 -0.33
CA GLY A 344 3.95 -4.08 0.30
C GLY A 344 3.34 -3.45 1.56
N GLY A 345 2.12 -3.83 1.89
CA GLY A 345 1.37 -3.49 3.10
C GLY A 345 1.66 -4.42 4.29
N GLY A 346 0.66 -4.59 5.17
CA GLY A 346 0.71 -5.46 6.35
C GLY A 346 1.54 -4.92 7.50
N ILE A 347 1.63 -5.71 8.58
CA ILE A 347 2.35 -5.33 9.82
C ILE A 347 3.86 -5.23 9.61
N LYS A 348 4.42 -5.91 8.63
CA LYS A 348 5.83 -6.03 8.25
C LYS A 348 6.61 -7.09 9.02
N VAL A 349 7.41 -7.86 8.26
CA VAL A 349 8.26 -8.94 8.79
C VAL A 349 9.18 -8.45 9.91
N SER A 350 9.77 -7.26 9.79
CA SER A 350 10.65 -6.69 10.81
C SER A 350 9.99 -6.52 12.17
N ARG A 351 8.71 -6.09 12.21
CA ARG A 351 7.97 -5.96 13.46
C ARG A 351 7.71 -7.31 14.11
N PHE A 352 7.35 -8.33 13.32
CA PHE A 352 7.20 -9.68 13.83
C PHE A 352 8.50 -10.23 14.43
N ILE A 353 9.65 -10.02 13.76
CA ILE A 353 10.96 -10.41 14.31
C ILE A 353 11.20 -9.74 15.66
N VAL A 354 10.94 -8.42 15.77
CA VAL A 354 11.13 -7.70 17.03
C VAL A 354 10.17 -8.18 18.11
N MET A 355 8.89 -8.43 17.79
CA MET A 355 7.91 -8.96 18.74
C MET A 355 8.31 -10.35 19.26
N VAL A 356 8.74 -11.26 18.38
CA VAL A 356 9.23 -12.59 18.79
C VAL A 356 10.48 -12.47 19.66
N LYS A 357 11.44 -11.62 19.30
CA LYS A 357 12.63 -11.37 20.13
C LYS A 357 12.28 -10.74 21.47
N THR A 358 11.25 -9.87 21.52
CA THR A 358 10.74 -9.29 22.77
C THR A 358 10.15 -10.39 23.66
N MET A 359 9.30 -11.26 23.12
CA MET A 359 8.73 -12.40 23.83
C MET A 359 9.83 -13.32 24.40
N ILE A 360 10.81 -13.68 23.58
CA ILE A 360 11.95 -14.53 24.03
C ILE A 360 12.76 -13.82 25.13
N LYS A 361 12.96 -12.50 25.03
CA LYS A 361 13.65 -11.71 26.05
C LYS A 361 12.88 -11.75 27.37
N GLU A 362 11.55 -11.56 27.34
CA GLU A 362 10.71 -11.61 28.53
C GLU A 362 10.74 -13.00 29.19
N LEU A 363 10.61 -14.08 28.41
CA LEU A 363 10.75 -15.45 28.93
C LEU A 363 12.12 -15.66 29.60
N ASN A 364 13.20 -15.17 28.98
CA ASN A 364 14.54 -15.24 29.56
C ASN A 364 14.68 -14.42 30.85
N SER A 365 13.94 -13.32 31.01
CA SER A 365 13.98 -12.50 32.21
C SER A 365 13.36 -13.21 33.43
N TYR A 366 12.36 -14.10 33.22
CA TYR A 366 11.81 -14.95 34.28
C TYR A 366 12.82 -16.01 34.73
N ILE A 367 13.66 -16.55 33.81
CA ILE A 367 14.65 -17.56 34.12
C ILE A 367 15.91 -16.92 34.74
N HIS A 368 16.32 -15.78 34.22
CA HIS A 368 17.51 -15.04 34.61
C HIS A 368 17.23 -13.56 34.91
N PRO A 369 16.63 -13.24 36.09
CA PRO A 369 16.14 -11.88 36.41
C PRO A 369 17.22 -10.79 36.38
N LYS A 370 18.47 -11.15 36.63
CA LYS A 370 19.64 -10.22 36.63
C LYS A 370 20.24 -9.97 35.24
N SER A 371 19.74 -10.66 34.19
CA SER A 371 20.30 -10.55 32.85
C SER A 371 19.74 -9.35 32.09
N VAL A 372 20.58 -8.37 31.80
CA VAL A 372 20.21 -7.21 30.98
C VAL A 372 20.60 -7.45 29.51
N LYS A 373 19.75 -8.11 28.75
CA LYS A 373 19.97 -8.33 27.31
C LYS A 373 19.22 -7.27 26.49
N LYS A 374 19.93 -6.57 25.59
CA LYS A 374 19.31 -5.67 24.61
C LYS A 374 18.85 -6.49 23.38
N ILE A 375 17.65 -6.16 22.86
CA ILE A 375 17.18 -6.73 21.60
C ILE A 375 18.04 -6.16 20.48
N LYS A 376 18.50 -7.03 19.57
CA LYS A 376 19.33 -6.65 18.42
C LYS A 376 18.62 -7.02 17.12
N MET A 377 18.84 -6.22 16.08
CA MET A 377 18.47 -6.51 14.69
C MET A 377 19.67 -6.14 13.81
N ASP A 378 20.06 -7.05 12.92
CA ASP A 378 21.30 -6.93 12.12
C ASP A 378 22.53 -6.60 12.98
N ASP A 379 22.70 -7.29 14.11
CA ASP A 379 23.74 -7.10 15.14
C ASP A 379 23.73 -5.74 15.86
N LYS A 380 22.79 -4.85 15.56
CA LYS A 380 22.67 -3.54 16.20
C LYS A 380 21.60 -3.56 17.29
N PRO A 381 21.89 -2.99 18.46
CA PRO A 381 20.87 -2.88 19.51
C PRO A 381 19.74 -1.94 19.07
N ILE A 382 18.49 -2.41 19.31
CA ILE A 382 17.29 -1.60 19.08
C ILE A 382 17.03 -0.74 20.33
N GLU A 383 16.71 0.53 20.13
CA GLU A 383 16.32 1.45 21.19
C GLU A 383 15.00 1.02 21.84
N HIS A 384 14.88 1.22 23.15
CA HIS A 384 13.67 0.83 23.88
C HIS A 384 12.40 1.52 23.37
N GLU A 385 12.54 2.77 22.91
CA GLU A 385 11.43 3.53 22.32
C GLU A 385 10.88 2.89 21.05
N VAL A 386 11.74 2.31 20.21
CA VAL A 386 11.33 1.60 18.98
C VAL A 386 10.55 0.34 19.35
N VAL A 387 11.02 -0.45 20.32
CA VAL A 387 10.29 -1.65 20.79
C VAL A 387 8.92 -1.27 21.34
N ARG A 388 8.85 -0.22 22.17
CA ARG A 388 7.59 0.30 22.69
C ARG A 388 6.64 0.75 21.56
N SER A 389 7.17 1.46 20.56
CA SER A 389 6.39 1.93 19.43
C SER A 389 5.78 0.76 18.63
N ILE A 390 6.54 -0.33 18.42
CA ILE A 390 6.04 -1.54 17.75
C ILE A 390 4.91 -2.20 18.55
N ASN A 391 5.06 -2.32 19.86
CA ASN A 391 4.02 -2.90 20.72
C ASN A 391 2.74 -2.04 20.71
N VAL A 392 2.88 -0.72 20.83
CA VAL A 392 1.73 0.20 20.75
C VAL A 392 1.06 0.16 19.38
N TYR A 393 1.84 0.08 18.31
CA TYR A 393 1.31 -0.10 16.96
C TYR A 393 0.46 -1.38 16.86
N PHE A 394 0.96 -2.51 17.34
CA PHE A 394 0.25 -3.78 17.30
C PHE A 394 -1.06 -3.75 18.12
N ILE A 395 -1.03 -3.17 19.32
CA ILE A 395 -2.23 -3.00 20.14
C ILE A 395 -3.26 -2.13 19.42
N THR A 396 -2.83 -0.99 18.84
CA THR A 396 -3.72 -0.08 18.11
C THR A 396 -4.30 -0.76 16.88
N PHE A 397 -3.48 -1.53 16.14
CA PHE A 397 -3.91 -2.33 15.01
C PHE A 397 -5.02 -3.32 15.39
N MET A 398 -4.82 -4.08 16.49
CA MET A 398 -5.81 -5.04 16.97
C MET A 398 -7.11 -4.37 17.41
N ILE A 399 -7.05 -3.21 18.06
CA ILE A 399 -8.25 -2.44 18.46
C ILE A 399 -9.05 -2.02 17.22
N ILE A 400 -8.40 -1.45 16.21
CA ILE A 400 -9.07 -1.03 14.98
C ILE A 400 -9.64 -2.26 14.26
N PHE A 401 -8.84 -3.31 14.08
CA PHE A 401 -9.26 -4.54 13.43
C PHE A 401 -10.55 -5.12 14.07
N VAL A 402 -10.56 -5.28 15.40
CA VAL A 402 -11.74 -5.81 16.11
C VAL A 402 -12.93 -4.86 16.00
N ALA A 403 -12.71 -3.55 16.13
CA ALA A 403 -13.77 -2.56 16.01
C ALA A 403 -14.40 -2.57 14.61
N SER A 404 -13.57 -2.67 13.55
CA SER A 404 -14.05 -2.73 12.17
C SER A 404 -14.79 -4.04 11.87
N VAL A 405 -14.29 -5.20 12.35
CA VAL A 405 -15.02 -6.48 12.21
C VAL A 405 -16.39 -6.40 12.86
N ILE A 406 -16.49 -5.84 14.09
CA ILE A 406 -17.77 -5.65 14.77
C ILE A 406 -18.67 -4.70 13.96
N ALA A 407 -18.12 -3.60 13.46
CA ALA A 407 -18.90 -2.60 12.72
C ALA A 407 -19.56 -3.18 11.46
N ILE A 408 -18.84 -3.98 10.66
CA ILE A 408 -19.43 -4.59 9.45
C ILE A 408 -20.29 -5.81 9.76
N SER A 409 -20.15 -6.43 10.94
CA SER A 409 -20.95 -7.60 11.34
C SER A 409 -22.43 -7.27 11.54
N PHE A 410 -22.81 -5.99 11.70
CA PHE A 410 -24.22 -5.58 11.77
C PHE A 410 -25.02 -5.88 10.50
N GLU A 411 -24.36 -6.13 9.36
CA GLU A 411 -25.02 -6.51 8.10
C GLU A 411 -25.43 -7.99 8.04
N GLY A 412 -24.99 -8.81 9.00
CA GLY A 412 -25.42 -10.21 9.10
C GLY A 412 -24.69 -11.20 8.17
N HIS A 413 -23.58 -10.79 7.55
CA HIS A 413 -22.71 -11.69 6.79
C HIS A 413 -21.96 -12.66 7.70
N ASP A 414 -21.50 -13.79 7.15
CA ASP A 414 -20.78 -14.81 7.91
C ASP A 414 -19.45 -14.28 8.48
N LEU A 415 -19.00 -14.89 9.59
CA LEU A 415 -17.81 -14.46 10.31
C LEU A 415 -16.55 -14.53 9.45
N VAL A 416 -16.41 -15.53 8.56
CA VAL A 416 -15.24 -15.69 7.69
C VAL A 416 -15.17 -14.54 6.71
N THR A 417 -16.30 -14.16 6.09
CA THR A 417 -16.41 -12.99 5.21
C THR A 417 -16.00 -11.72 5.95
N ASN A 418 -16.61 -11.42 7.10
CA ASN A 418 -16.33 -10.20 7.84
C ASN A 418 -14.88 -10.13 8.34
N PHE A 419 -14.39 -11.21 8.92
CA PHE A 419 -13.02 -11.29 9.44
C PHE A 419 -11.99 -11.11 8.32
N THR A 420 -12.14 -11.83 7.20
CA THR A 420 -11.16 -11.78 6.12
C THR A 420 -11.30 -10.54 5.26
N ALA A 421 -12.48 -9.92 5.14
CA ALA A 421 -12.65 -8.62 4.52
C ALA A 421 -11.81 -7.54 5.22
N ILE A 422 -11.93 -7.45 6.55
CA ILE A 422 -11.13 -6.49 7.32
C ILE A 422 -9.64 -6.89 7.34
N ALA A 423 -9.32 -8.20 7.46
CA ALA A 423 -7.92 -8.65 7.39
C ALA A 423 -7.26 -8.27 6.05
N ALA A 424 -7.96 -8.45 4.93
CA ALA A 424 -7.48 -8.10 3.61
C ALA A 424 -7.33 -6.58 3.43
N THR A 425 -8.28 -5.79 3.92
CA THR A 425 -8.32 -4.34 3.67
C THR A 425 -7.40 -3.54 4.57
N ILE A 426 -7.32 -3.85 5.87
CA ILE A 426 -6.40 -3.16 6.79
C ILE A 426 -4.92 -3.51 6.52
N ASN A 427 -4.66 -4.68 5.92
CA ASN A 427 -3.31 -5.08 5.50
C ASN A 427 -3.02 -4.74 4.03
N ASN A 428 -3.98 -4.13 3.30
CA ASN A 428 -3.87 -3.73 1.90
C ASN A 428 -3.50 -4.90 0.97
N ILE A 429 -4.32 -5.98 0.95
CA ILE A 429 -4.05 -7.23 0.19
C ILE A 429 -5.03 -7.43 -0.97
N GLY A 430 -6.29 -7.06 -0.79
CA GLY A 430 -7.38 -7.23 -1.76
C GLY A 430 -8.33 -8.36 -1.41
N PRO A 431 -8.13 -9.58 -1.89
CA PRO A 431 -9.05 -10.68 -1.66
C PRO A 431 -8.95 -11.26 -0.24
N GLY A 432 -10.09 -11.68 0.31
CA GLY A 432 -10.21 -12.47 1.53
C GLY A 432 -10.62 -13.93 1.24
N LEU A 433 -11.58 -14.42 1.99
CA LEU A 433 -12.21 -15.74 1.85
C LEU A 433 -13.73 -15.59 1.81
N SER A 434 -14.44 -16.66 1.41
CA SER A 434 -15.91 -16.69 1.31
C SER A 434 -16.41 -15.60 0.34
N MET A 435 -17.36 -14.75 0.73
CA MET A 435 -17.98 -13.75 -0.16
C MET A 435 -17.01 -12.65 -0.64
N VAL A 436 -15.83 -12.54 -0.06
CA VAL A 436 -14.74 -11.63 -0.48
C VAL A 436 -13.52 -12.38 -1.00
N GLY A 437 -13.73 -13.64 -1.43
CA GLY A 437 -12.70 -14.49 -2.03
C GLY A 437 -12.16 -13.95 -3.36
N PRO A 438 -11.18 -14.64 -3.97
CA PRO A 438 -10.48 -14.16 -5.17
C PRO A 438 -11.37 -13.98 -6.40
N ASP A 439 -12.48 -14.70 -6.49
CA ASP A 439 -13.46 -14.62 -7.60
C ASP A 439 -14.67 -13.73 -7.25
N CYS A 440 -14.62 -13.05 -6.10
CA CYS A 440 -15.71 -12.24 -5.56
C CYS A 440 -15.32 -10.76 -5.51
N ASN A 441 -16.29 -9.90 -5.16
CA ASN A 441 -16.07 -8.46 -5.03
C ASN A 441 -16.73 -7.92 -3.74
N PHE A 442 -16.44 -6.66 -3.40
CA PHE A 442 -16.96 -5.98 -2.20
C PHE A 442 -18.24 -5.18 -2.45
N GLY A 443 -18.82 -5.27 -3.64
CA GLY A 443 -19.99 -4.47 -4.05
C GLY A 443 -21.24 -4.72 -3.22
N PHE A 444 -21.39 -5.90 -2.61
CA PHE A 444 -22.55 -6.30 -1.80
C PHE A 444 -22.63 -5.61 -0.43
N PHE A 445 -21.51 -5.06 0.09
CA PHE A 445 -21.53 -4.31 1.33
C PHE A 445 -22.33 -3.01 1.22
N SER A 446 -23.00 -2.60 2.30
CA SER A 446 -23.66 -1.30 2.38
C SER A 446 -22.66 -0.16 2.32
N ASP A 447 -23.16 1.06 2.06
CA ASP A 447 -22.35 2.27 2.06
C ASP A 447 -21.63 2.50 3.40
N PHE A 448 -22.28 2.14 4.53
CA PHE A 448 -21.66 2.22 5.85
C PHE A 448 -20.44 1.30 5.97
N SER A 449 -20.58 0.02 5.63
CA SER A 449 -19.47 -0.92 5.66
C SER A 449 -18.37 -0.57 4.67
N LYS A 450 -18.72 -0.08 3.48
CA LYS A 450 -17.74 0.45 2.52
C LYS A 450 -16.93 1.62 3.10
N LEU A 451 -17.56 2.54 3.85
CA LEU A 451 -16.84 3.63 4.52
C LEU A 451 -15.91 3.13 5.63
N VAL A 452 -16.32 2.11 6.40
CA VAL A 452 -15.43 1.46 7.39
C VAL A 452 -14.23 0.82 6.70
N ILE A 453 -14.46 0.10 5.61
CA ILE A 453 -13.40 -0.55 4.83
C ILE A 453 -12.47 0.49 4.18
N ILE A 454 -13.00 1.61 3.66
CA ILE A 454 -12.20 2.75 3.15
C ILE A 454 -11.29 3.29 4.25
N PHE A 455 -11.82 3.46 5.47
CA PHE A 455 -11.01 3.88 6.61
C PHE A 455 -9.87 2.88 6.90
N ASP A 456 -10.16 1.57 6.89
CA ASP A 456 -9.18 0.53 7.15
C ASP A 456 -8.08 0.49 6.09
N MET A 457 -8.42 0.62 4.80
CA MET A 457 -7.46 0.71 3.70
C MET A 457 -6.50 1.89 3.88
N LEU A 458 -7.03 3.07 4.23
CA LEU A 458 -6.23 4.27 4.50
C LEU A 458 -5.39 4.11 5.77
N ALA A 459 -5.96 3.55 6.84
CA ALA A 459 -5.28 3.33 8.10
C ALA A 459 -4.11 2.35 7.94
N GLY A 460 -4.31 1.25 7.23
CA GLY A 460 -3.27 0.27 6.93
C GLY A 460 -2.11 0.88 6.14
N ARG A 461 -2.42 1.60 5.05
CA ARG A 461 -1.40 2.23 4.20
C ARG A 461 -0.61 3.31 4.90
N LEU A 462 -1.25 4.10 5.75
CA LEU A 462 -0.64 5.20 6.51
C LEU A 462 -0.02 4.74 7.84
N GLU A 463 0.05 3.41 8.07
CA GLU A 463 0.57 2.83 9.31
C GLU A 463 -0.11 3.40 10.57
N LEU A 464 -1.43 3.58 10.53
CA LEU A 464 -2.40 3.96 11.56
C LEU A 464 -2.25 5.40 12.09
N PHE A 465 -1.12 5.75 12.71
CA PHE A 465 -0.97 7.00 13.47
C PHE A 465 -1.15 8.28 12.65
N PRO A 466 -0.64 8.42 11.41
CA PRO A 466 -0.88 9.60 10.60
C PRO A 466 -2.37 9.85 10.31
N LEU A 467 -3.18 8.80 10.17
CA LEU A 467 -4.61 8.94 9.99
C LEU A 467 -5.32 9.24 11.33
N LEU A 468 -4.97 8.50 12.40
CA LEU A 468 -5.60 8.66 13.71
C LEU A 468 -5.40 10.06 14.31
N ILE A 469 -4.26 10.71 14.03
CA ILE A 469 -3.99 12.06 14.52
C ILE A 469 -5.01 13.09 14.00
N LEU A 470 -5.65 12.84 12.84
CA LEU A 470 -6.71 13.71 12.33
C LEU A 470 -7.95 13.73 13.24
N PHE A 471 -8.19 12.66 13.99
CA PHE A 471 -9.32 12.58 14.92
C PHE A 471 -9.01 13.15 16.30
N HIS A 472 -7.74 13.54 16.56
CA HIS A 472 -7.35 14.07 17.86
C HIS A 472 -7.80 15.53 18.04
N PRO A 473 -8.64 15.86 19.06
CA PRO A 473 -9.24 17.18 19.24
C PRO A 473 -8.24 18.34 19.33
N ALA A 474 -7.02 18.09 19.87
CA ALA A 474 -6.00 19.13 20.00
C ALA A 474 -5.53 19.68 18.66
N ILE A 475 -5.52 18.87 17.59
CA ILE A 475 -5.13 19.31 16.25
C ILE A 475 -6.09 20.40 15.73
N TRP A 476 -7.39 20.17 15.89
CA TRP A 476 -8.42 21.09 15.45
C TRP A 476 -8.47 22.35 16.31
N LYS A 477 -8.31 22.23 17.65
CA LYS A 477 -8.20 23.39 18.55
C LYS A 477 -7.05 24.32 18.15
N GLU A 478 -5.87 23.79 17.86
CA GLU A 478 -4.74 24.61 17.39
C GLU A 478 -5.04 25.35 16.08
N LEU A 479 -5.74 24.71 15.12
CA LEU A 479 -6.15 25.33 13.85
C LEU A 479 -7.11 26.48 14.06
N PHE A 480 -8.11 26.31 14.93
CA PHE A 480 -9.11 27.36 15.21
C PHE A 480 -8.52 28.52 16.02
N THR A 481 -7.70 28.24 17.02
CA THR A 481 -7.08 29.29 17.86
C THR A 481 -6.14 30.20 17.04
N GLN A 482 -5.35 29.63 16.13
CA GLN A 482 -4.50 30.44 15.23
C GLN A 482 -5.34 31.35 14.29
N LYS A 483 -6.46 30.87 13.78
CA LYS A 483 -7.36 31.72 12.97
C LYS A 483 -7.93 32.91 13.75
N ILE A 484 -8.26 32.71 15.02
CA ILE A 484 -8.80 33.77 15.89
C ILE A 484 -7.71 34.82 16.20
N THR A 485 -6.50 34.37 16.53
CA THR A 485 -5.37 35.26 16.82
C THR A 485 -4.92 36.07 15.60
N MET A 486 -4.93 35.47 14.40
CA MET A 486 -4.63 36.20 13.16
C MET A 486 -5.73 37.18 12.76
N ARG A 487 -7.02 36.88 13.03
CA ARG A 487 -8.12 37.84 12.81
C ARG A 487 -8.06 39.03 13.77
N ARG A 488 -7.65 38.81 15.02
CA ARG A 488 -7.43 39.90 15.98
C ARG A 488 -6.26 40.81 15.59
N LYS A 489 -5.13 40.25 15.11
CA LYS A 489 -3.99 41.05 14.62
C LYS A 489 -4.22 41.80 13.29
N LYS A 490 -5.28 41.51 12.56
CA LYS A 490 -5.68 42.25 11.35
C LYS A 490 -6.71 43.38 11.63
N LYS A 491 -7.22 43.44 12.85
CA LYS A 491 -8.20 44.49 13.27
C LYS A 491 -7.52 45.62 14.07
N PHE A 492 -6.24 45.49 14.34
CA PHE A 492 -5.32 46.53 14.83
C PHE A 492 -4.23 46.75 13.76
#